data_758e8770a0b7a824c57f76c2d5a43208
#
_entry.id   758e8770a0b7a824c57f76c2d5a43208
#
_cell.length_a   1.000
_cell.length_b   1.000
_cell.length_c   1.000
_cell.angle_alpha   90.00
_cell.angle_beta   90.00
_cell.angle_gamma   90.00
#
_symmetry.space_group_name_H-M   'P 1'
#
loop_
_entity.id
_entity.type
_entity.pdbx_description
1 polymer ?
#
loop_
_entity_poly.entity_id
_entity_poly.type
_entity_poly.pdbx_seq_one_letter_code
_entity_poly.pdbx_strand_id
1 'polypeptide(L)'
;THKTNTEKIDTINLQWKDNSKNNKGLGNIIPCSDTSYSMTIDDNIPLYNSIGLGIRISEITHEAFKDRMLTFASTPVWHNLSDCNTFCEKVNKVKNFSTGLNTDFYAALKMILDVIVDNDISPDDTENMVLAIFSDMQIDQAIHKNPAVRALTHVGYMDSMYDCIKDLYNEAGLRSKY
;
A
#
# COMPACT_ATOMS: atom_id res chain seq x y z
N THR A 1 -24.89 19.08 21.77
CA THR A 1 -24.21 20.12 20.98
C THR A 1 -23.68 19.48 19.73
N HIS A 2 -24.30 19.79 18.55
CA HIS A 2 -23.78 19.34 17.25
C HIS A 2 -22.47 20.09 16.96
N LYS A 3 -21.32 19.39 17.01
CA LYS A 3 -20.05 19.92 16.54
C LYS A 3 -20.15 20.25 15.06
N THR A 4 -19.59 21.36 14.63
CA THR A 4 -19.44 21.70 13.22
C THR A 4 -18.51 20.70 12.52
N ASN A 5 -18.56 20.59 11.20
CA ASN A 5 -17.65 19.70 10.45
C ASN A 5 -16.18 20.05 10.71
N THR A 6 -15.86 21.35 10.82
CA THR A 6 -14.52 21.82 11.12
C THR A 6 -14.04 21.35 12.50
N GLU A 7 -14.86 21.47 13.54
CA GLU A 7 -14.51 21.00 14.90
C GLU A 7 -14.28 19.48 14.96
N LYS A 8 -15.01 18.71 14.14
CA LYS A 8 -14.80 17.26 14.04
C LYS A 8 -13.44 16.93 13.38
N ILE A 9 -13.12 17.61 12.29
CA ILE A 9 -11.84 17.47 11.58
C ILE A 9 -10.68 17.81 12.50
N ASP A 10 -10.75 18.94 13.20
CA ASP A 10 -9.72 19.38 14.15
C ASP A 10 -9.55 18.36 15.29
N THR A 11 -10.65 17.83 15.80
CA THR A 11 -10.61 16.79 16.84
C THR A 11 -9.88 15.53 16.35
N ILE A 12 -10.20 15.05 15.13
CA ILE A 12 -9.56 13.88 14.53
C ILE A 12 -8.06 14.11 14.33
N ASN A 13 -7.69 15.28 13.79
CA ASN A 13 -6.28 15.63 13.56
C ASN A 13 -5.49 15.69 14.87
N LEU A 14 -6.06 16.25 15.93
CA LEU A 14 -5.44 16.28 17.25
C LEU A 14 -5.26 14.90 17.85
N GLN A 15 -6.28 14.04 17.78
CA GLN A 15 -6.21 12.65 18.23
C GLN A 15 -5.13 11.87 17.48
N TRP A 16 -5.06 12.03 16.16
CA TRP A 16 -4.02 11.41 15.35
C TRP A 16 -2.63 11.83 15.80
N LYS A 17 -2.42 13.14 15.96
CA LYS A 17 -1.14 13.70 16.42
C LYS A 17 -0.75 13.20 17.81
N ASP A 18 -1.68 13.10 18.73
CA ASP A 18 -1.41 12.59 20.07
C ASP A 18 -1.03 11.10 20.06
N ASN A 19 -1.74 10.28 19.29
CA ASN A 19 -1.42 8.87 19.11
C ASN A 19 -0.08 8.66 18.39
N SER A 20 0.41 9.63 17.62
CA SER A 20 1.68 9.56 16.90
C SER A 20 2.90 9.80 17.77
N LYS A 21 2.76 10.50 18.90
CA LYS A 21 3.90 10.94 19.76
C LYS A 21 4.73 9.79 20.32
N ASN A 22 4.13 8.62 20.51
CA ASN A 22 4.78 7.47 21.16
C ASN A 22 5.17 6.36 20.17
N ASN A 23 5.08 6.59 18.87
CA ASN A 23 5.41 5.57 17.89
C ASN A 23 6.92 5.43 17.75
N LYS A 24 7.40 4.21 17.95
CA LYS A 24 8.75 3.82 17.54
C LYS A 24 8.74 3.51 16.05
N GLY A 25 9.83 3.80 15.35
CA GLY A 25 9.97 3.40 13.95
C GLY A 25 9.75 1.88 13.79
N LEU A 26 9.01 1.50 12.78
CA LEU A 26 8.68 0.10 12.49
C LEU A 26 9.72 -0.58 11.58
N GLY A 27 10.80 0.12 11.21
CA GLY A 27 11.79 -0.39 10.26
C GLY A 27 11.37 -0.21 8.81
N ASN A 28 11.80 -1.12 7.96
CA ASN A 28 11.63 -1.04 6.50
C ASN A 28 10.28 -1.65 6.08
N ILE A 29 9.18 -0.93 6.32
CA ILE A 29 7.83 -1.40 5.96
C ILE A 29 7.24 -0.52 4.87
N ILE A 30 6.74 -1.14 3.81
CA ILE A 30 6.03 -0.47 2.72
C ILE A 30 4.53 -0.67 2.90
N PRO A 31 3.74 0.39 3.11
CA PRO A 31 2.30 0.27 3.20
C PRO A 31 1.66 0.15 1.81
N CYS A 32 0.85 -0.89 1.64
CA CYS A 32 0.11 -1.17 0.41
C CYS A 32 -1.36 -1.40 0.74
N SER A 33 -2.22 -0.47 0.38
CA SER A 33 -3.63 -0.47 0.74
C SER A 33 -4.52 -0.77 -0.46
N ASP A 34 -5.40 -1.74 -0.26
CA ASP A 34 -6.49 -2.04 -1.19
C ASP A 34 -7.52 -0.91 -1.13
N THR A 35 -7.88 -0.42 -2.30
CA THR A 35 -8.89 0.61 -2.48
C THR A 35 -9.94 0.18 -3.51
N SER A 36 -10.07 -1.13 -3.76
CA SER A 36 -11.07 -1.71 -4.62
C SER A 36 -12.49 -1.50 -4.07
N TYR A 37 -13.49 -1.72 -4.91
CA TYR A 37 -14.88 -1.51 -4.55
C TYR A 37 -15.33 -2.36 -3.36
N SER A 38 -14.84 -3.58 -3.20
CA SER A 38 -15.15 -4.45 -2.05
C SER A 38 -14.82 -3.80 -0.70
N MET A 39 -13.79 -2.95 -0.66
CA MET A 39 -13.41 -2.20 0.54
C MET A 39 -14.41 -1.10 0.94
N THR A 40 -15.38 -0.79 0.08
CA THR A 40 -16.40 0.27 0.35
C THR A 40 -17.65 -0.22 1.07
N ILE A 41 -17.73 -1.49 1.41
CA ILE A 41 -18.84 -2.05 2.22
C ILE A 41 -18.85 -1.45 3.63
N ASP A 42 -19.92 -1.66 4.36
CA ASP A 42 -20.07 -1.23 5.76
C ASP A 42 -19.66 0.25 5.99
N ASP A 43 -20.31 1.17 5.28
CA ASP A 43 -20.03 2.60 5.35
C ASP A 43 -18.55 2.99 5.08
N ASN A 44 -17.86 2.21 4.25
CA ASN A 44 -16.45 2.35 3.91
C ASN A 44 -15.48 2.09 5.09
N ILE A 45 -15.90 1.39 6.12
CA ILE A 45 -15.05 1.10 7.28
C ILE A 45 -13.77 0.38 6.88
N PRO A 46 -13.79 -0.71 6.05
CA PRO A 46 -12.56 -1.36 5.61
C PRO A 46 -11.62 -0.41 4.88
N LEU A 47 -12.15 0.41 3.97
CA LEU A 47 -11.38 1.38 3.20
C LEU A 47 -10.68 2.41 4.09
N TYR A 48 -11.42 3.02 5.03
CA TYR A 48 -10.82 4.02 5.93
C TYR A 48 -9.81 3.42 6.90
N ASN A 49 -10.02 2.19 7.35
CA ASN A 49 -9.06 1.47 8.18
C ASN A 49 -7.77 1.17 7.40
N SER A 50 -7.89 0.68 6.17
CA SER A 50 -6.76 0.43 5.28
C SER A 50 -5.96 1.71 5.02
N ILE A 51 -6.61 2.80 4.65
CA ILE A 51 -5.97 4.11 4.43
C ILE A 51 -5.31 4.62 5.72
N GLY A 52 -5.99 4.56 6.86
CA GLY A 52 -5.46 5.02 8.14
C GLY A 52 -4.22 4.26 8.57
N LEU A 53 -4.23 2.93 8.47
CA LEU A 53 -3.05 2.10 8.78
C LEU A 53 -1.90 2.36 7.80
N GLY A 54 -2.19 2.49 6.50
CA GLY A 54 -1.19 2.83 5.50
C GLY A 54 -0.52 4.18 5.76
N ILE A 55 -1.29 5.21 6.07
CA ILE A 55 -0.76 6.53 6.46
C ILE A 55 0.12 6.40 7.71
N ARG A 56 -0.34 5.66 8.74
CA ARG A 56 0.45 5.49 9.96
C ARG A 56 1.80 4.85 9.69
N ILE A 57 1.86 3.80 8.89
CA ILE A 57 3.11 3.14 8.53
C ILE A 57 4.00 4.08 7.71
N SER A 58 3.44 4.81 6.74
CA SER A 58 4.21 5.75 5.92
C SER A 58 4.91 6.85 6.75
N GLU A 59 4.34 7.23 7.90
CA GLU A 59 4.92 8.24 8.80
C GLU A 59 6.13 7.72 9.59
N ILE A 60 6.29 6.41 9.76
CA ILE A 60 7.29 5.79 10.66
C ILE A 60 8.17 4.73 10.00
N THR A 61 8.10 4.61 8.67
CA THR A 61 8.90 3.68 7.87
C THR A 61 10.26 4.27 7.48
N HIS A 62 11.03 3.47 6.73
CA HIS A 62 12.32 3.87 6.15
C HIS A 62 12.18 5.14 5.30
N GLU A 63 13.22 5.98 5.29
CA GLU A 63 13.22 7.32 4.67
C GLU A 63 12.84 7.30 3.18
N ALA A 64 13.26 6.26 2.43
CA ALA A 64 12.91 6.11 1.02
C ALA A 64 11.40 5.97 0.76
N PHE A 65 10.65 5.46 1.74
CA PHE A 65 9.20 5.25 1.66
C PHE A 65 8.41 6.15 2.61
N LYS A 66 9.10 7.03 3.34
CA LYS A 66 8.47 7.95 4.28
C LYS A 66 7.50 8.90 3.58
N ASP A 67 6.36 9.10 4.21
CA ASP A 67 5.25 9.88 3.65
C ASP A 67 4.82 9.42 2.24
N ARG A 68 5.07 8.16 1.91
CA ARG A 68 4.61 7.52 0.68
C ARG A 68 3.77 6.31 0.99
N MET A 69 2.73 6.12 0.22
CA MET A 69 1.77 5.03 0.37
C MET A 69 1.37 4.51 -0.99
N LEU A 70 1.42 3.21 -1.17
CA LEU A 70 0.90 2.57 -2.37
C LEU A 70 -0.56 2.20 -2.16
N THR A 71 -1.42 2.53 -3.11
CA THR A 71 -2.76 1.95 -3.20
C THR A 71 -2.87 1.09 -4.43
N PHE A 72 -3.68 0.06 -4.35
CA PHE A 72 -3.97 -0.80 -5.47
C PHE A 72 -5.47 -1.07 -5.59
N ALA A 73 -5.91 -1.00 -6.82
CA ALA A 73 -7.21 -1.37 -7.32
C ALA A 73 -6.98 -1.83 -8.78
N SER A 74 -7.77 -1.38 -9.74
CA SER A 74 -7.52 -1.68 -11.17
C SER A 74 -6.19 -1.11 -11.69
N THR A 75 -5.70 -0.04 -11.08
CA THR A 75 -4.40 0.57 -11.37
C THR A 75 -3.77 0.97 -10.04
N PRO A 76 -2.56 0.51 -9.72
CA PRO A 76 -1.86 0.92 -8.52
C PRO A 76 -1.36 2.38 -8.65
N VAL A 77 -1.31 3.08 -7.52
CA VAL A 77 -0.89 4.48 -7.45
C VAL A 77 -0.01 4.73 -6.23
N TRP A 78 1.16 5.35 -6.44
CA TRP A 78 1.94 5.92 -5.36
C TRP A 78 1.42 7.30 -4.96
N HIS A 79 1.09 7.45 -3.69
CA HIS A 79 0.70 8.72 -3.09
C HIS A 79 1.88 9.30 -2.32
N ASN A 80 2.32 10.49 -2.74
CA ASN A 80 3.22 11.29 -1.93
C ASN A 80 2.38 12.12 -0.94
N LEU A 81 2.56 11.94 0.34
CA LEU A 81 1.79 12.57 1.42
C LEU A 81 2.59 13.67 2.14
N SER A 82 3.83 13.95 1.71
CA SER A 82 4.72 14.92 2.35
C SER A 82 4.23 16.36 2.28
N ASP A 83 3.36 16.67 1.32
CA ASP A 83 2.71 17.98 1.16
C ASP A 83 1.43 18.15 2.00
N CYS A 84 0.99 17.09 2.69
CA CYS A 84 -0.19 17.13 3.55
C CYS A 84 0.22 17.44 5.00
N ASN A 85 -0.37 18.48 5.58
CA ASN A 85 -0.05 18.93 6.94
C ASN A 85 -0.85 18.20 8.02
N THR A 86 -1.99 17.61 7.66
CA THR A 86 -2.91 16.97 8.60
C THR A 86 -3.30 15.57 8.14
N PHE A 87 -3.71 14.75 9.11
CA PHE A 87 -4.20 13.40 8.82
C PHE A 87 -5.41 13.42 7.88
N CYS A 88 -6.35 14.30 8.09
CA CYS A 88 -7.54 14.40 7.23
C CYS A 88 -7.19 14.81 5.79
N GLU A 89 -6.16 15.66 5.58
CA GLU A 89 -5.66 15.97 4.24
C GLU A 89 -5.05 14.73 3.57
N LYS A 90 -4.24 13.96 4.30
CA LYS A 90 -3.67 12.70 3.81
C LYS A 90 -4.77 11.73 3.38
N VAL A 91 -5.78 11.51 4.24
CA VAL A 91 -6.93 10.65 3.93
C VAL A 91 -7.67 11.12 2.68
N ASN A 92 -7.98 12.41 2.57
CA ASN A 92 -8.68 12.95 1.40
C ASN A 92 -7.86 12.79 0.12
N LYS A 93 -6.55 12.98 0.19
CA LYS A 93 -5.66 12.79 -0.95
C LYS A 93 -5.69 11.34 -1.46
N VAL A 94 -5.58 10.37 -0.57
CA VAL A 94 -5.61 8.95 -0.93
C VAL A 94 -6.99 8.54 -1.44
N LYS A 95 -8.06 8.91 -0.73
CA LYS A 95 -9.43 8.55 -1.07
C LYS A 95 -9.86 9.01 -2.46
N ASN A 96 -9.43 10.19 -2.90
CA ASN A 96 -9.86 10.79 -4.18
C ASN A 96 -9.25 10.09 -5.40
N PHE A 97 -8.24 9.26 -5.23
CA PHE A 97 -7.55 8.57 -6.33
C PHE A 97 -8.01 7.13 -6.55
N SER A 98 -8.94 6.63 -5.74
CA SER A 98 -9.25 5.22 -5.78
C SER A 98 -10.69 4.95 -6.16
N THR A 99 -10.87 4.27 -7.29
CA THR A 99 -12.01 3.37 -7.51
C THR A 99 -11.72 2.49 -8.72
N GLY A 100 -11.46 1.22 -8.49
CA GLY A 100 -11.38 0.21 -9.52
C GLY A 100 -12.23 -1.00 -9.12
N LEU A 101 -12.79 -1.68 -10.11
CA LEU A 101 -13.56 -2.91 -9.89
C LEU A 101 -12.65 -4.14 -9.74
N ASN A 102 -11.38 -4.03 -10.12
CA ASN A 102 -10.40 -5.12 -10.12
C ASN A 102 -9.23 -4.76 -9.22
N THR A 103 -8.49 -5.77 -8.79
CA THR A 103 -7.33 -5.62 -7.92
C THR A 103 -6.08 -6.15 -8.63
N ASP A 104 -5.29 -5.26 -9.27
CA ASP A 104 -4.03 -5.64 -9.93
C ASP A 104 -2.86 -5.55 -8.94
N PHE A 105 -2.73 -6.59 -8.13
CA PHE A 105 -1.67 -6.68 -7.13
C PHE A 105 -0.28 -6.88 -7.74
N TYR A 106 -0.19 -7.57 -8.90
CA TYR A 106 1.09 -7.74 -9.60
C TYR A 106 1.68 -6.41 -10.06
N ALA A 107 0.85 -5.54 -10.64
CA ALA A 107 1.30 -4.20 -11.03
C ALA A 107 1.75 -3.37 -9.81
N ALA A 108 1.10 -3.53 -8.65
CA ALA A 108 1.52 -2.87 -7.41
C ALA A 108 2.93 -3.33 -6.97
N LEU A 109 3.21 -4.62 -7.01
CA LEU A 109 4.52 -5.17 -6.65
C LEU A 109 5.62 -4.74 -7.63
N LYS A 110 5.29 -4.68 -8.92
CA LYS A 110 6.22 -4.14 -9.93
C LYS A 110 6.56 -2.68 -9.67
N MET A 111 5.59 -1.84 -9.29
CA MET A 111 5.85 -0.45 -8.93
C MET A 111 6.74 -0.31 -7.69
N ILE A 112 6.64 -1.22 -6.72
CA ILE A 112 7.55 -1.24 -5.56
C ILE A 112 8.97 -1.56 -6.03
N LEU A 113 9.12 -2.57 -6.88
CA LEU A 113 10.42 -2.94 -7.44
C LEU A 113 11.06 -1.79 -8.22
N ASP A 114 10.28 -1.11 -9.08
CA ASP A 114 10.75 0.04 -9.83
C ASP A 114 11.30 1.15 -8.89
N VAL A 115 10.60 1.44 -7.78
CA VAL A 115 11.08 2.41 -6.76
C VAL A 115 12.38 1.95 -6.08
N ILE A 116 12.51 0.66 -5.77
CA ILE A 116 13.73 0.10 -5.17
C ILE A 116 14.92 0.29 -6.12
N VAL A 117 14.74 -0.06 -7.39
CA VAL A 117 15.77 0.06 -8.42
C VAL A 117 16.12 1.51 -8.72
N ASP A 118 15.12 2.37 -8.92
CA ASP A 118 15.31 3.78 -9.27
C ASP A 118 15.99 4.59 -8.16
N ASN A 119 15.88 4.16 -6.91
CA ASN A 119 16.52 4.84 -5.78
C ASN A 119 17.80 4.13 -5.29
N ASP A 120 18.33 3.15 -6.04
CA ASP A 120 19.54 2.39 -5.69
C ASP A 120 19.50 1.85 -4.24
N ILE A 121 18.31 1.38 -3.80
CA ILE A 121 18.17 0.83 -2.46
C ILE A 121 18.98 -0.46 -2.38
N SER A 122 19.86 -0.54 -1.39
CA SER A 122 20.79 -1.66 -1.30
C SER A 122 20.07 -3.01 -1.11
N PRO A 123 20.65 -4.12 -1.61
CA PRO A 123 20.10 -5.45 -1.34
C PRO A 123 19.96 -5.76 0.17
N ASP A 124 20.85 -5.24 1.01
CA ASP A 124 20.82 -5.44 2.46
C ASP A 124 19.63 -4.69 3.10
N ASP A 125 19.30 -3.50 2.59
CA ASP A 125 18.12 -2.74 3.05
C ASP A 125 16.83 -3.38 2.57
N THR A 126 16.82 -3.94 1.35
CA THR A 126 15.65 -4.62 0.79
C THR A 126 15.39 -5.99 1.43
N GLU A 127 16.44 -6.69 1.88
CA GLU A 127 16.33 -8.00 2.51
C GLU A 127 15.45 -7.99 3.77
N ASN A 128 15.40 -6.86 4.46
CA ASN A 128 14.61 -6.66 5.68
C ASN A 128 13.33 -5.85 5.44
N MET A 129 12.96 -5.58 4.18
CA MET A 129 11.72 -4.90 3.87
C MET A 129 10.52 -5.82 4.06
N VAL A 130 9.47 -5.26 4.66
CA VAL A 130 8.18 -5.91 4.85
C VAL A 130 7.12 -5.15 4.08
N LEU A 131 6.38 -5.85 3.23
CA LEU A 131 5.20 -5.30 2.59
C LEU A 131 3.98 -5.50 3.49
N ALA A 132 3.42 -4.41 4.01
CA ALA A 132 2.19 -4.45 4.79
C ALA A 132 0.98 -4.23 3.87
N ILE A 133 0.25 -5.30 3.60
CA ILE A 133 -0.92 -5.30 2.72
C ILE A 133 -2.18 -5.19 3.56
N PHE A 134 -3.01 -4.18 3.28
CA PHE A 134 -4.32 -3.97 3.91
C PHE A 134 -5.41 -4.20 2.88
N SER A 135 -6.04 -5.36 2.90
CA SER A 135 -7.07 -5.80 1.95
C SER A 135 -8.09 -6.69 2.64
N ASP A 136 -9.28 -6.78 2.10
CA ASP A 136 -10.27 -7.81 2.42
C ASP A 136 -9.96 -9.17 1.74
N MET A 137 -8.79 -9.27 1.11
CA MET A 137 -8.28 -10.44 0.39
C MET A 137 -9.13 -10.89 -0.81
N GLN A 138 -10.05 -10.07 -1.28
CA GLN A 138 -10.73 -10.27 -2.55
C GLN A 138 -9.83 -9.85 -3.72
N ILE A 139 -8.60 -10.39 -3.70
CA ILE A 139 -7.60 -10.15 -4.75
C ILE A 139 -8.06 -10.89 -5.99
N ASP A 140 -8.53 -10.14 -6.97
CA ASP A 140 -9.19 -10.68 -8.14
C ASP A 140 -8.27 -11.53 -9.02
N GLN A 141 -8.91 -12.46 -9.73
CA GLN A 141 -8.40 -13.23 -10.86
C GLN A 141 -7.88 -12.36 -12.03
N ALA A 142 -7.70 -11.04 -11.83
CA ALA A 142 -7.18 -10.11 -12.82
C ALA A 142 -5.77 -10.49 -13.34
N ILE A 143 -5.04 -11.30 -12.58
CA ILE A 143 -3.77 -11.89 -12.99
C ILE A 143 -3.95 -12.83 -14.22
N HIS A 144 -5.14 -13.40 -14.43
CA HIS A 144 -5.42 -14.16 -15.65
C HIS A 144 -5.35 -13.33 -16.94
N LYS A 145 -5.31 -12.00 -16.86
CA LYS A 145 -5.17 -11.13 -18.03
C LYS A 145 -3.70 -10.88 -18.42
N ASN A 146 -2.75 -11.16 -17.53
CA ASN A 146 -1.33 -11.04 -17.88
C ASN A 146 -0.87 -12.31 -18.64
N PRO A 147 -0.40 -12.20 -19.91
CA PRO A 147 0.02 -13.37 -20.69
C PRO A 147 1.15 -14.18 -20.05
N ALA A 148 2.07 -13.53 -19.33
CA ALA A 148 3.17 -14.18 -18.63
C ALA A 148 2.66 -15.06 -17.48
N VAL A 149 1.66 -14.62 -16.74
CA VAL A 149 1.05 -15.38 -15.65
C VAL A 149 0.12 -16.48 -16.18
N ARG A 150 -0.56 -16.24 -17.31
CA ARG A 150 -1.44 -17.22 -17.95
C ARG A 150 -0.70 -18.47 -18.42
N ALA A 151 0.58 -18.36 -18.77
CA ALA A 151 1.42 -19.49 -19.18
C ALA A 151 1.79 -20.41 -18.01
N LEU A 152 1.67 -19.97 -16.76
CA LEU A 152 2.04 -20.69 -15.55
C LEU A 152 0.85 -21.35 -14.83
N THR A 153 -0.37 -21.24 -15.35
CA THR A 153 -1.63 -21.61 -14.69
C THR A 153 -1.94 -23.10 -14.53
N HIS A 154 -0.94 -23.96 -14.51
CA HIS A 154 -1.12 -25.36 -14.08
C HIS A 154 -0.77 -25.61 -12.62
N VAL A 155 -0.28 -24.59 -11.92
CA VAL A 155 0.04 -24.60 -10.48
C VAL A 155 -0.91 -23.64 -9.76
N GLY A 156 -1.19 -23.84 -8.48
CA GLY A 156 -2.14 -23.04 -7.73
C GLY A 156 -1.86 -21.54 -7.85
N TYR A 157 -2.92 -20.76 -7.99
CA TYR A 157 -2.91 -19.31 -8.29
C TYR A 157 -1.94 -18.46 -7.45
N MET A 158 -1.86 -18.70 -6.15
CA MET A 158 -0.96 -17.97 -5.26
C MET A 158 0.51 -18.35 -5.45
N ASP A 159 0.78 -19.62 -5.77
CA ASP A 159 2.14 -20.10 -6.00
C ASP A 159 2.71 -19.51 -7.29
N SER A 160 1.91 -19.43 -8.36
CA SER A 160 2.35 -18.82 -9.61
C SER A 160 2.59 -17.31 -9.51
N MET A 161 1.82 -16.59 -8.70
CA MET A 161 2.04 -15.17 -8.42
C MET A 161 3.34 -14.95 -7.63
N TYR A 162 3.56 -15.77 -6.62
CA TYR A 162 4.79 -15.74 -5.81
C TYR A 162 6.04 -16.00 -6.67
N ASP A 163 6.00 -17.01 -7.53
CA ASP A 163 7.11 -17.33 -8.42
C ASP A 163 7.40 -16.19 -9.41
N CYS A 164 6.38 -15.59 -10.01
CA CYS A 164 6.56 -14.42 -10.89
C CYS A 164 7.20 -13.23 -10.19
N ILE A 165 6.80 -12.96 -8.94
CA ILE A 165 7.38 -11.89 -8.14
C ILE A 165 8.83 -12.21 -7.80
N LYS A 166 9.08 -13.43 -7.36
CA LYS A 166 10.43 -13.91 -7.04
C LYS A 166 11.36 -13.77 -8.23
N ASP A 167 10.92 -14.15 -9.42
CA ASP A 167 11.70 -14.03 -10.64
C ASP A 167 11.99 -12.57 -10.98
N LEU A 168 11.02 -11.67 -10.89
CA LEU A 168 11.22 -10.23 -11.11
C LEU A 168 12.26 -9.64 -10.16
N TYR A 169 12.20 -9.98 -8.87
CA TYR A 169 13.16 -9.49 -7.88
C TYR A 169 14.55 -10.10 -8.11
N ASN A 170 14.64 -11.37 -8.49
CA ASN A 170 15.91 -12.01 -8.84
C ASN A 170 16.55 -11.39 -10.09
N GLU A 171 15.77 -11.08 -11.14
CA GLU A 171 16.23 -10.40 -12.34
C GLU A 171 16.78 -9.00 -12.05
N ALA A 172 16.19 -8.31 -11.06
CA ALA A 172 16.67 -7.02 -10.57
C ALA A 172 17.92 -7.14 -9.66
N GLY A 173 18.46 -8.34 -9.42
CA GLY A 173 19.60 -8.56 -8.54
C GLY A 173 19.27 -8.53 -7.05
N LEU A 174 18.00 -8.52 -6.70
CA LEU A 174 17.51 -8.55 -5.33
C LEU A 174 17.24 -10.00 -4.93
N ARG A 175 17.98 -10.50 -3.94
CA ARG A 175 17.79 -11.89 -3.46
C ARG A 175 16.49 -11.98 -2.66
N SER A 176 15.52 -12.76 -3.15
CA SER A 176 14.42 -13.22 -2.32
C SER A 176 14.93 -14.27 -1.34
N LYS A 177 14.70 -14.07 -0.05
CA LYS A 177 15.03 -15.08 0.99
C LYS A 177 13.99 -16.18 1.13
N TYR A 178 12.89 -16.14 0.39
CA TYR A 178 11.75 -17.06 0.54
C TYR A 178 11.48 -17.83 -0.74
#